data_3c968e48b8ab084a7b1d370f889a89d1
#
_entry.id   3c968e48b8ab084a7b1d370f889a89d1
#
_cell.length_a   1.000
_cell.length_b   1.000
_cell.length_c   1.000
_cell.angle_alpha   90.00
_cell.angle_beta   90.00
_cell.angle_gamma   90.00
#
_symmetry.space_group_name_H-M   'P 1'
#
loop_
_entity.id
_entity.type
_entity.pdbx_description
1 polymer ?
#
loop_
_entity_poly.entity_id
_entity_poly.type
_entity_poly.pdbx_seq_one_letter_code
_entity_poly.pdbx_strand_id
1 'polypeptide(L)'
;LGKLLYHGEVVGRDIDKALLYLERAAEKENACAAYLAGKIRLTENGHMDIQKAIKLFQIAAAQGNHYAEYQLGLIYLRGKDIQRDEQQAIRWLTASAEHGNQYAAQLLHSIKNNRNWFAAMSTLRLLHHMSQMIRNRLEDERKGKNGAIIDRKLRRKIQEKNEALGIKQG
;
A
#
# COMPACT_ATOMS: atom_id res chain seq x y z
N LEU A 1 1.52 -36.36 -5.29
CA LEU A 1 2.08 -36.82 -4.01
C LEU A 1 2.21 -35.66 -3.02
N GLY A 2 2.85 -34.54 -3.36
CA GLY A 2 3.05 -33.40 -2.44
C GLY A 2 1.74 -32.87 -1.83
N LYS A 3 0.67 -32.73 -2.64
CA LYS A 3 -0.65 -32.32 -2.16
C LYS A 3 -1.27 -33.33 -1.17
N LEU A 4 -1.12 -34.62 -1.41
CA LEU A 4 -1.63 -35.67 -0.51
C LEU A 4 -0.89 -35.67 0.83
N LEU A 5 0.43 -35.43 0.83
CA LEU A 5 1.25 -35.32 2.03
C LEU A 5 0.93 -34.06 2.84
N TYR A 6 0.53 -32.97 2.17
CA TYR A 6 0.13 -31.73 2.84
C TYR A 6 -1.23 -31.88 3.53
N HIS A 7 -2.21 -32.47 2.85
CA HIS A 7 -3.58 -32.67 3.44
C HIS A 7 -3.63 -33.80 4.45
N GLY A 8 -2.80 -34.85 4.28
CA GLY A 8 -2.76 -35.97 5.23
C GLY A 8 -3.97 -36.91 5.19
N GLU A 9 -4.78 -36.85 4.11
CA GLU A 9 -6.04 -37.62 4.02
C GLU A 9 -5.81 -39.13 3.79
N VAL A 10 -4.77 -39.50 3.03
CA VAL A 10 -4.48 -40.90 2.65
C VAL A 10 -3.13 -41.35 3.22
N VAL A 11 -2.23 -40.41 3.37
CA VAL A 11 -0.87 -40.61 3.91
C VAL A 11 -0.70 -39.64 5.06
N GLY A 12 -0.04 -40.04 6.13
CA GLY A 12 0.20 -39.12 7.27
C GLY A 12 0.75 -37.78 6.81
N ARG A 13 0.28 -36.70 7.43
CA ARG A 13 0.70 -35.33 7.09
C ARG A 13 2.19 -35.17 7.34
N ASP A 14 2.94 -34.84 6.30
CA ASP A 14 4.39 -34.62 6.34
C ASP A 14 4.71 -33.38 5.48
N ILE A 15 4.90 -32.26 6.18
CA ILE A 15 5.08 -30.96 5.52
C ILE A 15 6.44 -30.87 4.82
N ASP A 16 7.49 -31.44 5.42
CA ASP A 16 8.83 -31.42 4.83
C ASP A 16 8.86 -32.15 3.50
N LYS A 17 8.31 -33.38 3.47
CA LYS A 17 8.20 -34.13 2.21
C LYS A 17 7.23 -33.44 1.23
N ALA A 18 6.12 -32.89 1.72
CA ALA A 18 5.20 -32.14 0.87
C ALA A 18 5.91 -30.97 0.16
N LEU A 19 6.66 -30.16 0.91
CA LEU A 19 7.44 -29.06 0.35
C LEU A 19 8.46 -29.54 -0.66
N LEU A 20 9.23 -30.60 -0.35
CA LEU A 20 10.22 -31.15 -1.27
C LEU A 20 9.61 -31.54 -2.63
N TYR A 21 8.46 -32.22 -2.63
CA TYR A 21 7.80 -32.63 -3.87
C TYR A 21 7.10 -31.46 -4.58
N LEU A 22 6.53 -30.50 -3.84
CA LEU A 22 5.89 -29.35 -4.43
C LEU A 22 6.89 -28.37 -5.02
N GLU A 23 8.02 -28.11 -4.36
CA GLU A 23 9.08 -27.24 -4.86
C GLU A 23 9.73 -27.84 -6.12
N ARG A 24 10.02 -29.14 -6.14
CA ARG A 24 10.49 -29.83 -7.35
C ARG A 24 9.49 -29.77 -8.51
N ALA A 25 8.19 -29.80 -8.21
CA ALA A 25 7.18 -29.64 -9.25
C ALA A 25 7.06 -28.19 -9.71
N ALA A 26 7.26 -27.23 -8.82
CA ALA A 26 7.31 -25.81 -9.15
C ALA A 26 8.48 -25.46 -10.07
N GLU A 27 9.67 -26.08 -9.89
CA GLU A 27 10.82 -25.96 -10.78
C GLU A 27 10.51 -26.41 -12.23
N LYS A 28 9.51 -27.27 -12.39
CA LYS A 28 8.98 -27.72 -13.69
C LYS A 28 7.76 -26.86 -14.13
N GLU A 29 7.66 -25.64 -13.63
CA GLU A 29 6.61 -24.67 -13.96
C GLU A 29 5.18 -25.15 -13.66
N ASN A 30 4.99 -26.05 -12.69
CA ASN A 30 3.67 -26.46 -12.27
C ASN A 30 3.04 -25.40 -11.37
N ALA A 31 2.13 -24.59 -11.93
CA ALA A 31 1.47 -23.48 -11.23
C ALA A 31 0.77 -23.90 -9.92
N CYS A 32 0.07 -25.05 -9.92
CA CYS A 32 -0.62 -25.53 -8.73
C CYS A 32 0.37 -25.93 -7.62
N ALA A 33 1.48 -26.57 -7.98
CA ALA A 33 2.49 -26.96 -7.01
C ALA A 33 3.20 -25.73 -6.44
N ALA A 34 3.57 -24.78 -7.30
CA ALA A 34 4.18 -23.51 -6.89
C ALA A 34 3.24 -22.71 -5.94
N TYR A 35 1.95 -22.62 -6.27
CA TYR A 35 0.98 -21.96 -5.40
C TYR A 35 0.87 -22.64 -4.03
N LEU A 36 0.77 -23.97 -3.98
CA LEU A 36 0.65 -24.72 -2.72
C LEU A 36 1.91 -24.60 -1.88
N ALA A 37 3.10 -24.73 -2.48
CA ALA A 37 4.37 -24.56 -1.79
C ALA A 37 4.50 -23.12 -1.23
N GLY A 38 4.15 -22.10 -2.03
CA GLY A 38 4.10 -20.71 -1.59
C GLY A 38 3.14 -20.49 -0.40
N LYS A 39 1.98 -21.14 -0.42
CA LYS A 39 1.03 -21.08 0.69
C LYS A 39 1.61 -21.71 1.95
N ILE A 40 2.24 -22.85 1.88
CA ILE A 40 2.89 -23.51 3.01
C ILE A 40 4.00 -22.60 3.57
N ARG A 41 4.85 -22.03 2.71
CA ARG A 41 5.92 -21.08 3.09
C ARG A 41 5.38 -19.78 3.70
N LEU A 42 4.10 -19.46 3.47
CA LEU A 42 3.47 -18.26 4.04
C LEU A 42 2.78 -18.52 5.38
N THR A 43 2.24 -19.73 5.63
CA THR A 43 1.30 -19.98 6.73
C THR A 43 1.72 -21.04 7.74
N GLU A 44 2.58 -22.00 7.37
CA GLU A 44 2.91 -23.12 8.26
C GLU A 44 4.04 -22.76 9.22
N ASN A 45 3.76 -22.87 10.52
CA ASN A 45 4.74 -22.62 11.56
C ASN A 45 5.96 -23.57 11.40
N GLY A 46 7.16 -23.04 11.57
CA GLY A 46 8.41 -23.76 11.39
C GLY A 46 8.90 -23.84 9.93
N HIS A 47 8.05 -23.52 8.95
CA HIS A 47 8.38 -23.52 7.50
C HIS A 47 8.22 -22.14 6.86
N MET A 48 7.89 -21.10 7.65
CA MET A 48 7.64 -19.75 7.15
C MET A 48 8.89 -19.15 6.53
N ASP A 49 8.78 -18.76 5.27
CA ASP A 49 9.81 -18.04 4.51
C ASP A 49 9.11 -17.16 3.46
N ILE A 50 8.94 -15.90 3.80
CA ILE A 50 8.21 -14.96 2.94
C ILE A 50 8.91 -14.74 1.59
N GLN A 51 10.23 -14.77 1.55
CA GLN A 51 10.99 -14.57 0.32
C GLN A 51 10.83 -15.75 -0.64
N LYS A 52 10.86 -16.98 -0.09
CA LYS A 52 10.55 -18.17 -0.89
C LYS A 52 9.09 -18.21 -1.31
N ALA A 53 8.16 -17.82 -0.42
CA ALA A 53 6.74 -17.73 -0.77
C ALA A 53 6.50 -16.77 -1.95
N ILE A 54 7.12 -15.59 -1.95
CA ILE A 54 7.02 -14.62 -3.06
C ILE A 54 7.52 -15.24 -4.37
N LYS A 55 8.70 -15.87 -4.37
CA LYS A 55 9.26 -16.51 -5.56
C LYS A 55 8.33 -17.60 -6.12
N LEU A 56 7.81 -18.45 -5.24
CA LEU A 56 6.88 -19.52 -5.61
C LEU A 56 5.55 -18.97 -6.16
N PHE A 57 5.01 -17.91 -5.56
CA PHE A 57 3.83 -17.26 -6.10
C PHE A 57 4.09 -16.55 -7.43
N GLN A 58 5.30 -16.01 -7.65
CA GLN A 58 5.67 -15.44 -8.95
C GLN A 58 5.74 -16.50 -10.04
N ILE A 59 6.29 -17.70 -9.75
CA ILE A 59 6.27 -18.83 -10.68
C ILE A 59 4.83 -19.22 -11.04
N ALA A 60 3.94 -19.32 -10.03
CA ALA A 60 2.55 -19.66 -10.27
C ALA A 60 1.80 -18.55 -11.05
N ALA A 61 2.07 -17.29 -10.75
CA ALA A 61 1.47 -16.12 -11.40
C ALA A 61 1.90 -16.04 -12.88
N ALA A 62 3.15 -16.35 -13.21
CA ALA A 62 3.65 -16.41 -14.59
C ALA A 62 2.90 -17.44 -15.45
N GLN A 63 2.28 -18.43 -14.82
CA GLN A 63 1.43 -19.44 -15.45
C GLN A 63 -0.08 -19.09 -15.35
N GLY A 64 -0.42 -17.83 -15.03
CA GLY A 64 -1.80 -17.34 -14.98
C GLY A 64 -2.59 -17.78 -13.74
N ASN A 65 -1.93 -18.19 -12.66
CA ASN A 65 -2.62 -18.57 -11.44
C ASN A 65 -3.10 -17.31 -10.68
N HIS A 66 -4.36 -16.95 -10.85
CA HIS A 66 -4.95 -15.76 -10.23
C HIS A 66 -4.97 -15.79 -8.69
N TYR A 67 -4.95 -16.95 -8.06
CA TYR A 67 -4.82 -17.04 -6.60
C TYR A 67 -3.42 -16.66 -6.13
N ALA A 68 -2.37 -17.02 -6.90
CA ALA A 68 -1.01 -16.61 -6.59
C ALA A 68 -0.82 -15.09 -6.77
N GLU A 69 -1.38 -14.52 -7.84
CA GLU A 69 -1.40 -13.08 -8.06
C GLU A 69 -2.09 -12.33 -6.91
N TYR A 70 -3.23 -12.85 -6.44
CA TYR A 70 -3.92 -12.30 -5.27
C TYR A 70 -3.08 -12.35 -4.00
N GLN A 71 -2.38 -13.47 -3.74
CA GLN A 71 -1.50 -13.59 -2.58
C GLN A 71 -0.32 -12.60 -2.65
N LEU A 72 0.30 -12.41 -3.82
CA LEU A 72 1.33 -11.40 -4.04
C LEU A 72 0.78 -9.99 -3.73
N GLY A 73 -0.41 -9.68 -4.23
CA GLY A 73 -1.09 -8.43 -3.93
C GLY A 73 -1.28 -8.19 -2.43
N LEU A 74 -1.72 -9.20 -1.69
CA LEU A 74 -1.89 -9.13 -0.23
C LEU A 74 -0.56 -8.95 0.51
N ILE A 75 0.49 -9.66 0.09
CA ILE A 75 1.82 -9.59 0.70
C ILE A 75 2.37 -8.16 0.58
N TYR A 76 2.37 -7.56 -0.60
CA TYR A 76 2.83 -6.19 -0.84
C TYR A 76 1.95 -5.14 -0.17
N LEU A 77 0.63 -5.37 -0.10
CA LEU A 77 -0.31 -4.44 0.54
C LEU A 77 -0.13 -4.39 2.05
N ARG A 78 0.08 -5.55 2.69
CA ARG A 78 0.25 -5.64 4.16
C ARG A 78 1.62 -5.15 4.61
N GLY A 79 2.68 -5.48 3.90
CA GLY A 79 4.04 -5.07 4.23
C GLY A 79 4.52 -5.54 5.61
N LYS A 80 4.05 -6.70 6.09
CA LYS A 80 4.37 -7.17 7.46
C LYS A 80 5.82 -7.62 7.58
N ASP A 81 6.26 -8.45 6.65
CA ASP A 81 7.59 -9.08 6.67
C ASP A 81 8.47 -8.60 5.49
N ILE A 82 7.96 -7.67 4.70
CA ILE A 82 8.63 -6.95 3.61
C ILE A 82 8.23 -5.49 3.63
N GLN A 83 8.95 -4.65 2.91
CA GLN A 83 8.52 -3.26 2.73
C GLN A 83 7.17 -3.22 1.99
N ARG A 84 6.22 -2.46 2.56
CA ARG A 84 4.91 -2.23 1.93
C ARG A 84 5.09 -1.50 0.61
N ASP A 85 4.50 -2.04 -0.44
CA ASP A 85 4.47 -1.42 -1.77
C ASP A 85 3.04 -1.49 -2.33
N GLU A 86 2.30 -0.38 -2.18
CA GLU A 86 0.92 -0.29 -2.65
C GLU A 86 0.81 -0.33 -4.18
N GLN A 87 1.83 0.15 -4.90
CA GLN A 87 1.81 0.13 -6.36
C GLN A 87 1.97 -1.30 -6.88
N GLN A 88 2.91 -2.05 -6.34
CA GLN A 88 3.07 -3.47 -6.65
C GLN A 88 1.82 -4.28 -6.27
N ALA A 89 1.24 -3.99 -5.10
CA ALA A 89 0.01 -4.64 -4.67
C ALA A 89 -1.13 -4.41 -5.67
N ILE A 90 -1.34 -3.17 -6.12
CA ILE A 90 -2.39 -2.84 -7.11
C ILE A 90 -2.13 -3.55 -8.43
N ARG A 91 -0.88 -3.62 -8.91
CA ARG A 91 -0.55 -4.34 -10.16
C ARG A 91 -0.94 -5.82 -10.07
N TRP A 92 -0.53 -6.51 -9.01
CA TRP A 92 -0.84 -7.93 -8.82
C TRP A 92 -2.33 -8.18 -8.62
N LEU A 93 -3.01 -7.32 -7.86
CA LEU A 93 -4.47 -7.42 -7.68
C LEU A 93 -5.23 -7.18 -8.98
N THR A 94 -4.75 -6.25 -9.83
CA THR A 94 -5.36 -5.98 -11.15
C THR A 94 -5.22 -7.21 -12.06
N ALA A 95 -4.04 -7.78 -12.18
CA ALA A 95 -3.84 -9.01 -12.94
C ALA A 95 -4.74 -10.13 -12.43
N SER A 96 -4.82 -10.32 -11.11
CA SER A 96 -5.67 -11.33 -10.49
C SER A 96 -7.17 -11.12 -10.81
N ALA A 97 -7.65 -9.87 -10.80
CA ALA A 97 -9.02 -9.53 -11.14
C ALA A 97 -9.32 -9.76 -12.63
N GLU A 98 -8.39 -9.42 -13.53
CA GLU A 98 -8.47 -9.65 -14.97
C GLU A 98 -8.55 -11.15 -15.28
N HIS A 99 -7.84 -11.98 -14.50
CA HIS A 99 -7.95 -13.45 -14.58
C HIS A 99 -9.15 -14.04 -13.82
N GLY A 100 -10.13 -13.20 -13.43
CA GLY A 100 -11.41 -13.62 -12.89
C GLY A 100 -11.49 -13.79 -11.37
N ASN A 101 -10.51 -13.33 -10.61
CA ASN A 101 -10.56 -13.38 -9.15
C ASN A 101 -11.46 -12.28 -8.57
N GLN A 102 -12.66 -12.62 -8.14
CA GLN A 102 -13.62 -11.68 -7.57
C GLN A 102 -13.14 -11.02 -6.27
N TYR A 103 -12.34 -11.70 -5.44
CA TYR A 103 -11.80 -11.14 -4.21
C TYR A 103 -10.79 -10.02 -4.52
N ALA A 104 -9.98 -10.18 -5.55
CA ALA A 104 -9.07 -9.15 -6.01
C ALA A 104 -9.83 -7.91 -6.53
N ALA A 105 -10.89 -8.12 -7.31
CA ALA A 105 -11.74 -7.05 -7.82
C ALA A 105 -12.40 -6.24 -6.68
N GLN A 106 -12.96 -6.92 -5.69
CA GLN A 106 -13.56 -6.29 -4.51
C GLN A 106 -12.54 -5.49 -3.70
N LEU A 107 -11.34 -6.05 -3.50
CA LEU A 107 -10.27 -5.38 -2.76
C LEU A 107 -9.78 -4.13 -3.49
N LEU A 108 -9.60 -4.19 -4.81
CA LEU A 108 -9.25 -3.03 -5.64
C LEU A 108 -10.31 -1.92 -5.54
N HIS A 109 -11.59 -2.28 -5.61
CA HIS A 109 -12.69 -1.33 -5.43
C HIS A 109 -12.63 -0.63 -4.06
N SER A 110 -12.38 -1.39 -3.00
CA SER A 110 -12.22 -0.85 -1.65
C SER A 110 -11.04 0.11 -1.53
N ILE A 111 -9.88 -0.26 -2.10
CA ILE A 111 -8.67 0.61 -2.11
C ILE A 111 -8.97 1.91 -2.85
N LYS A 112 -9.60 1.85 -4.02
CA LYS A 112 -9.96 3.01 -4.83
C LYS A 112 -10.94 3.94 -4.10
N ASN A 113 -11.96 3.39 -3.47
CA ASN A 113 -12.94 4.17 -2.71
C ASN A 113 -12.33 4.86 -1.50
N ASN A 114 -11.48 4.18 -0.74
CA ASN A 114 -10.76 4.79 0.38
C ASN A 114 -9.85 5.93 -0.09
N ARG A 115 -9.12 5.77 -1.18
CA ARG A 115 -8.27 6.84 -1.73
C ARG A 115 -9.10 8.04 -2.18
N ASN A 116 -10.21 7.82 -2.86
CA ASN A 116 -11.13 8.89 -3.28
C ASN A 116 -11.72 9.62 -2.07
N TRP A 117 -12.10 8.90 -1.02
CA TRP A 117 -12.62 9.49 0.21
C TRP A 117 -11.57 10.37 0.92
N PHE A 118 -10.33 9.89 1.08
CA PHE A 118 -9.23 10.67 1.66
C PHE A 118 -8.90 11.91 0.83
N ALA A 119 -8.89 11.79 -0.51
CA ALA A 119 -8.68 12.92 -1.40
C ALA A 119 -9.79 13.97 -1.25
N ALA A 120 -11.06 13.54 -1.23
CA ALA A 120 -12.21 14.42 -1.03
C ALA A 120 -12.16 15.15 0.32
N MET A 121 -11.81 14.44 1.40
CA MET A 121 -11.69 15.04 2.74
C MET A 121 -10.55 16.03 2.83
N SER A 122 -9.43 15.78 2.14
CA SER A 122 -8.31 16.72 2.07
C SER A 122 -8.68 18.00 1.34
N THR A 123 -9.39 17.90 0.21
CA THR A 123 -9.87 19.08 -0.54
C THR A 123 -10.89 19.88 0.25
N LEU A 124 -11.83 19.22 0.94
CA LEU A 124 -12.81 19.89 1.80
C LEU A 124 -12.14 20.66 2.96
N ARG A 125 -11.12 20.07 3.60
CA ARG A 125 -10.34 20.76 4.66
C ARG A 125 -9.63 21.99 4.11
N LEU A 126 -9.02 21.88 2.92
CA LEU A 126 -8.35 23.00 2.27
C LEU A 126 -9.34 24.13 1.93
N LEU A 127 -10.49 23.79 1.32
CA LEU A 127 -11.55 24.76 1.02
C LEU A 127 -12.09 25.45 2.28
N HIS A 128 -12.29 24.71 3.36
CA HIS A 128 -12.71 25.28 4.64
C HIS A 128 -11.67 26.27 5.19
N HIS A 129 -10.39 25.92 5.14
CA HIS A 129 -9.31 26.80 5.58
C HIS A 129 -9.22 28.09 4.74
N MET A 130 -9.31 27.96 3.42
CA MET A 130 -9.35 29.10 2.50
C MET A 130 -10.57 30.01 2.77
N SER A 131 -11.74 29.42 3.01
CA SER A 131 -12.95 30.17 3.37
C SER A 131 -12.79 30.96 4.67
N GLN A 132 -12.14 30.38 5.68
CA GLN A 132 -11.83 31.10 6.92
C GLN A 132 -10.85 32.26 6.69
N MET A 133 -9.80 32.06 5.88
CA MET A 133 -8.86 33.15 5.57
C MET A 133 -9.54 34.31 4.86
N ILE A 134 -10.42 34.02 3.88
CA ILE A 134 -11.18 35.04 3.16
C ILE A 134 -12.10 35.77 4.12
N ARG A 135 -12.83 35.08 5.00
CA ARG A 135 -13.72 35.65 5.98
C ARG A 135 -12.96 36.60 6.94
N ASN A 136 -11.84 36.15 7.48
CA ASN A 136 -11.00 36.95 8.36
C ASN A 136 -10.48 38.19 7.65
N ARG A 137 -10.12 38.12 6.38
CA ARG A 137 -9.69 39.26 5.56
C ARG A 137 -10.82 40.29 5.39
N LEU A 138 -12.01 39.81 5.04
CA LEU A 138 -13.20 40.70 4.92
C LEU A 138 -13.59 41.37 6.25
N GLU A 139 -13.45 40.68 7.38
CA GLU A 139 -13.68 41.23 8.70
C GLU A 139 -12.63 42.30 9.07
N ASP A 140 -11.36 42.07 8.72
CA ASP A 140 -10.31 43.07 8.96
C ASP A 140 -10.48 44.32 8.08
N GLU A 141 -10.93 44.15 6.83
CA GLU A 141 -11.30 45.25 5.95
C GLU A 141 -12.49 46.06 6.50
N ARG A 142 -13.55 45.38 7.01
CA ARG A 142 -14.72 46.02 7.63
C ARG A 142 -14.38 46.79 8.90
N LYS A 143 -13.40 46.31 9.68
CA LYS A 143 -12.95 46.97 10.93
C LYS A 143 -11.98 48.13 10.69
N GLY A 144 -11.78 48.53 9.42
CA GLY A 144 -10.88 49.64 9.06
C GLY A 144 -9.41 49.40 9.44
N LYS A 145 -9.08 48.15 9.73
CA LYS A 145 -7.69 47.75 9.89
C LYS A 145 -7.11 47.68 8.50
N ASN A 146 -6.61 48.82 7.99
CA ASN A 146 -5.75 48.85 6.80
C ASN A 146 -4.50 48.00 7.05
N GLY A 147 -4.72 46.73 7.09
CA GLY A 147 -3.67 45.77 7.27
C GLY A 147 -3.40 45.12 5.94
N ALA A 148 -2.48 45.64 5.16
CA ALA A 148 -1.70 44.70 4.36
C ALA A 148 -1.36 43.55 5.30
N ILE A 149 -1.86 42.34 4.99
CA ILE A 149 -1.55 41.12 5.73
C ILE A 149 -0.08 40.79 5.41
N ILE A 150 0.78 41.61 5.89
CA ILE A 150 2.14 41.21 6.16
C ILE A 150 2.03 40.59 7.54
N ASP A 151 2.14 39.25 7.56
CA ASP A 151 2.20 38.46 8.76
C ASP A 151 3.05 39.22 9.80
N ARG A 152 2.52 39.44 11.02
CA ARG A 152 3.26 40.11 12.09
C ARG A 152 4.65 39.53 12.29
N LYS A 153 4.83 38.20 12.05
CA LYS A 153 6.13 37.56 12.07
C LYS A 153 7.04 38.03 10.93
N LEU A 154 6.50 38.29 9.76
CA LEU A 154 7.27 38.78 8.63
C LEU A 154 7.68 40.23 8.83
N ARG A 155 6.78 41.09 9.32
CA ARG A 155 7.10 42.49 9.70
C ARG A 155 8.22 42.50 10.73
N ARG A 156 8.09 41.71 11.79
CA ARG A 156 9.11 41.62 12.84
C ARG A 156 10.45 41.15 12.28
N LYS A 157 10.49 40.11 11.44
CA LYS A 157 11.72 39.64 10.79
C LYS A 157 12.35 40.69 9.86
N ILE A 158 11.52 41.45 9.12
CA ILE A 158 12.00 42.55 8.26
C ILE A 158 12.60 43.64 9.13
N GLN A 159 11.94 44.02 10.25
CA GLN A 159 12.42 45.05 11.17
C GLN A 159 13.74 44.62 11.84
N GLU A 160 13.82 43.41 12.38
CA GLU A 160 15.04 42.82 12.97
C GLU A 160 16.21 42.83 11.95
N LYS A 161 15.93 42.53 10.67
CA LYS A 161 16.93 42.54 9.60
C LYS A 161 17.35 43.92 9.20
N ASN A 162 16.43 44.90 9.19
CA ASN A 162 16.78 46.31 8.89
C ASN A 162 17.61 46.93 10.00
N GLU A 163 17.25 46.64 11.28
CA GLU A 163 18.05 47.04 12.44
C GLU A 163 19.48 46.47 12.41
N ALA A 164 19.61 45.17 12.06
CA ALA A 164 20.90 44.50 11.91
C ALA A 164 21.76 45.08 10.76
N LEU A 165 21.12 45.64 9.72
CA LEU A 165 21.79 46.28 8.58
C LEU A 165 22.00 47.78 8.77
N GLY A 166 21.63 48.38 9.93
CA GLY A 166 21.79 49.79 10.23
C GLY A 166 20.91 50.72 9.38
N ILE A 167 19.87 50.23 8.74
CA ILE A 167 18.95 51.00 7.91
C ILE A 167 17.94 51.67 8.84
N LYS A 168 18.18 52.97 9.16
CA LYS A 168 17.21 53.78 9.86
C LYS A 168 16.05 54.13 8.92
N GLN A 169 14.84 53.83 9.33
CA GLN A 169 13.62 54.35 8.67
C GLN A 169 13.51 55.83 8.98
N GLY A 170 13.59 56.68 7.93
CA GLY A 170 13.23 58.08 7.98
C GLY A 170 11.72 58.28 8.09
#